data_32430423024822d39c7da20a4252328f
#
_entry.id   32430423024822d39c7da20a4252328f
#
_cell.length_a   1.000
_cell.length_b   1.000
_cell.length_c   1.000
_cell.angle_alpha   90.00
_cell.angle_beta   90.00
_cell.angle_gamma   90.00
#
_symmetry.space_group_name_H-M   'P 1'
#
loop_
_entity.id
_entity.type
_entity.pdbx_description
1 polymer ?
#
loop_
_entity_poly.entity_id
_entity_poly.type
_entity_poly.pdbx_seq_one_letter_code
_entity_poly.pdbx_strand_id
1 'polypeptide(L)'
;VHVPWFDGALLDNIVDYITYAFMPMVLLWSAGYLGEGRSATVLAVIPLVASAYQFCRVDAKTEDHLFLGFPSYWNIAAFYVVVLDLAPTAAAIVLLVCAVLVFVPIGYVYPSRTVRLQGLTLALTTLWLASYAVLLTQVPDPGPVWLAISLAYVVYYVVLSLYLTARRLRATA
;
A
#
# COMPACT_ATOMS: atom_id res chain seq x y z
N VAL A 1 18.71 -8.99 20.16
CA VAL A 1 18.50 -9.75 21.41
C VAL A 1 17.47 -10.82 21.11
N HIS A 2 17.84 -12.10 21.19
CA HIS A 2 16.91 -13.22 21.00
C HIS A 2 16.25 -13.52 22.37
N VAL A 3 14.94 -13.27 22.47
CA VAL A 3 14.15 -13.59 23.66
C VAL A 3 13.31 -14.84 23.32
N PRO A 4 13.63 -16.03 23.87
CA PRO A 4 13.08 -17.31 23.40
C PRO A 4 11.56 -17.45 23.53
N TRP A 5 10.92 -16.65 24.38
CA TRP A 5 9.48 -16.67 24.65
C TRP A 5 8.72 -15.52 23.97
N PHE A 6 9.40 -14.73 23.10
CA PHE A 6 8.80 -13.56 22.45
C PHE A 6 9.06 -13.59 20.95
N ASP A 7 7.99 -13.65 20.16
CA ASP A 7 8.05 -13.61 18.70
C ASP A 7 7.95 -12.18 18.18
N GLY A 8 9.11 -11.55 17.94
CA GLY A 8 9.19 -10.21 17.42
C GLY A 8 8.65 -10.07 15.98
N ALA A 9 8.70 -11.13 15.17
CA ALA A 9 8.16 -11.10 13.82
C ALA A 9 6.62 -11.12 13.83
N LEU A 10 6.04 -11.87 14.76
CA LEU A 10 4.59 -11.84 14.97
C LEU A 10 4.13 -10.48 15.48
N LEU A 11 4.87 -9.87 16.41
CA LEU A 11 4.55 -8.52 16.89
C LEU A 11 4.62 -7.50 15.74
N ASP A 12 5.66 -7.55 14.91
CA ASP A 12 5.83 -6.69 13.73
C ASP A 12 4.61 -6.81 12.80
N ASN A 13 4.21 -8.03 12.45
CA ASN A 13 3.03 -8.28 11.64
C ASN A 13 1.73 -7.73 12.27
N ILE A 14 1.56 -7.84 13.60
CA ILE A 14 0.38 -7.30 14.30
C ILE A 14 0.39 -5.77 14.25
N VAL A 15 1.53 -5.14 14.54
CA VAL A 15 1.67 -3.68 14.50
C VAL A 15 1.45 -3.16 13.08
N ASP A 16 2.05 -3.81 12.08
CA ASP A 16 1.87 -3.47 10.67
C ASP A 16 0.40 -3.61 10.24
N TYR A 17 -0.28 -4.69 10.63
CA TYR A 17 -1.69 -4.87 10.32
C TYR A 17 -2.55 -3.75 10.93
N ILE A 18 -2.29 -3.36 12.18
CA ILE A 18 -3.02 -2.28 12.84
C ILE A 18 -2.75 -0.94 12.13
N THR A 19 -1.50 -0.62 11.83
CA THR A 19 -1.10 0.70 11.33
C THR A 19 -1.33 0.86 9.83
N TYR A 20 -1.12 -0.18 9.02
CA TYR A 20 -1.25 -0.10 7.57
C TYR A 20 -2.60 -0.54 7.03
N ALA A 21 -3.37 -1.33 7.78
CA ALA A 21 -4.69 -1.78 7.34
C ALA A 21 -5.83 -1.29 8.23
N PHE A 22 -5.82 -1.63 9.51
CA PHE A 22 -6.96 -1.38 10.40
C PHE A 22 -7.23 0.13 10.58
N MET A 23 -6.23 0.90 11.00
CA MET A 23 -6.40 2.34 11.24
C MET A 23 -6.81 3.13 9.99
N PRO A 24 -6.23 2.90 8.79
CA PRO A 24 -6.70 3.55 7.58
C PRO A 24 -8.16 3.23 7.23
N MET A 25 -8.61 2.00 7.43
CA MET A 25 -10.01 1.64 7.14
C MET A 25 -10.97 2.27 8.15
N VAL A 26 -10.60 2.33 9.44
CA VAL A 26 -11.38 3.06 10.46
C VAL A 26 -11.45 4.54 10.13
N LEU A 27 -10.34 5.15 9.70
CA LEU A 27 -10.30 6.56 9.28
C LEU A 27 -11.27 6.82 8.13
N LEU A 28 -11.18 6.06 7.03
CA LEU A 28 -12.03 6.27 5.85
C LEU A 28 -13.51 6.03 6.17
N TRP A 29 -13.80 5.02 6.98
CA TRP A 29 -15.16 4.70 7.40
C TRP A 29 -15.75 5.79 8.29
N SER A 30 -15.03 6.23 9.32
CA SER A 30 -15.49 7.25 10.27
C SER A 30 -15.59 8.65 9.67
N ALA A 31 -14.74 8.96 8.70
CA ALA A 31 -14.76 10.24 7.99
C ALA A 31 -15.78 10.29 6.82
N GLY A 32 -16.53 9.20 6.56
CA GLY A 32 -17.58 9.16 5.54
C GLY A 32 -17.11 8.91 4.10
N TYR A 33 -15.80 8.71 3.87
CA TYR A 33 -15.26 8.44 2.53
C TYR A 33 -15.77 7.13 1.90
N LEU A 34 -16.35 6.23 2.68
CA LEU A 34 -16.92 4.97 2.19
C LEU A 34 -18.44 5.05 2.02
N GLY A 35 -19.04 6.23 2.20
CA GLY A 35 -20.50 6.41 2.24
C GLY A 35 -21.10 6.04 3.60
N GLU A 36 -22.38 5.66 3.61
CA GLU A 36 -23.11 5.41 4.85
C GLU A 36 -23.70 3.99 4.91
N GLY A 37 -24.06 3.58 6.12
CA GLY A 37 -24.80 2.35 6.38
C GLY A 37 -23.96 1.07 6.25
N ARG A 38 -24.65 -0.04 5.97
CA ARG A 38 -24.03 -1.38 5.93
C ARG A 38 -23.01 -1.54 4.80
N SER A 39 -23.22 -0.88 3.67
CA SER A 39 -22.29 -0.93 2.53
C SER A 39 -20.93 -0.34 2.89
N ALA A 40 -20.88 0.79 3.60
CA ALA A 40 -19.64 1.40 4.07
C ALA A 40 -18.87 0.47 4.99
N THR A 41 -19.57 -0.21 5.91
CA THR A 41 -18.95 -1.19 6.81
C THR A 41 -18.38 -2.38 6.03
N VAL A 42 -19.12 -2.92 5.07
CA VAL A 42 -18.62 -4.03 4.22
C VAL A 42 -17.37 -3.59 3.44
N LEU A 43 -17.39 -2.39 2.84
CA LEU A 43 -16.24 -1.84 2.12
C LEU A 43 -15.01 -1.66 3.02
N ALA A 44 -15.19 -1.30 4.29
CA ALA A 44 -14.08 -1.21 5.25
C ALA A 44 -13.53 -2.59 5.64
N VAL A 45 -14.39 -3.61 5.75
CA VAL A 45 -14.00 -4.97 6.17
C VAL A 45 -13.24 -5.72 5.06
N ILE A 46 -13.57 -5.54 3.79
CA ILE A 46 -12.91 -6.25 2.67
C ILE A 46 -11.39 -6.09 2.67
N PRO A 47 -10.81 -4.86 2.75
CA PRO A 47 -9.37 -4.67 2.89
C PRO A 47 -8.78 -5.36 4.12
N LEU A 48 -9.48 -5.37 5.25
CA LEU A 48 -9.02 -6.00 6.47
C LEU A 48 -8.86 -7.51 6.31
N VAL A 49 -9.86 -8.17 5.71
CA VAL A 49 -9.79 -9.62 5.44
C VAL A 49 -8.70 -9.95 4.43
N ALA A 50 -8.58 -9.16 3.35
CA ALA A 50 -7.52 -9.33 2.36
C ALA A 50 -6.13 -9.15 2.99
N SER A 51 -5.96 -8.18 3.90
CA SER A 51 -4.70 -7.96 4.63
C SER A 51 -4.40 -9.07 5.61
N ALA A 52 -5.39 -9.58 6.33
CA ALA A 52 -5.19 -10.73 7.23
C ALA A 52 -4.62 -11.92 6.45
N TYR A 53 -5.16 -12.20 5.25
CA TYR A 53 -4.59 -13.22 4.35
C TYR A 53 -3.14 -12.88 3.97
N GLN A 54 -2.86 -11.63 3.53
CA GLN A 54 -1.52 -11.23 3.08
C GLN A 54 -0.47 -11.33 4.19
N PHE A 55 -0.79 -10.93 5.42
CA PHE A 55 0.12 -11.01 6.56
C PHE A 55 0.35 -12.43 7.08
N CYS A 56 -0.58 -13.35 6.79
CA CYS A 56 -0.44 -14.77 7.14
C CYS A 56 0.31 -15.58 6.06
N ARG A 57 0.59 -15.01 4.88
CA ARG A 57 1.29 -15.74 3.81
C ARG A 57 2.77 -15.94 4.13
N VAL A 58 3.22 -17.18 4.03
CA VAL A 58 4.65 -17.53 4.20
C VAL A 58 5.50 -17.18 2.98
N ASP A 59 4.87 -17.08 1.79
CA ASP A 59 5.49 -16.76 0.50
C ASP A 59 5.29 -15.29 0.09
N ALA A 60 4.85 -14.42 1.01
CA ALA A 60 4.59 -13.00 0.72
C ALA A 60 5.84 -12.24 0.26
N LYS A 61 7.03 -12.70 0.65
CA LYS A 61 8.33 -12.10 0.28
C LYS A 61 9.13 -13.10 -0.54
N THR A 62 9.59 -12.68 -1.72
CA THR A 62 10.39 -13.52 -2.61
C THR A 62 11.89 -13.42 -2.28
N GLU A 63 12.71 -14.38 -2.76
CA GLU A 63 14.16 -14.36 -2.59
C GLU A 63 14.82 -13.13 -3.25
N ASP A 64 14.26 -12.63 -4.33
CA ASP A 64 14.68 -11.42 -5.04
C ASP A 64 14.11 -10.12 -4.44
N HIS A 65 13.60 -10.20 -3.20
CA HIS A 65 13.11 -9.08 -2.42
C HIS A 65 11.95 -8.30 -3.08
N LEU A 66 10.96 -9.01 -3.59
CA LEU A 66 9.67 -8.46 -4.00
C LEU A 66 8.58 -8.93 -3.05
N PHE A 67 7.52 -8.15 -2.91
CA PHE A 67 6.29 -8.58 -2.25
C PHE A 67 5.35 -9.19 -3.29
N LEU A 68 4.86 -10.41 -3.06
CA LEU A 68 3.86 -11.05 -3.91
C LEU A 68 2.45 -10.64 -3.52
N GLY A 69 1.73 -10.05 -4.46
CA GLY A 69 0.43 -9.44 -4.25
C GLY A 69 0.53 -8.04 -3.65
N PHE A 70 -0.57 -7.28 -3.69
CA PHE A 70 -0.60 -5.94 -3.13
C PHE A 70 -0.16 -5.96 -1.64
N PRO A 71 0.88 -5.21 -1.26
CA PRO A 71 1.54 -5.36 0.04
C PRO A 71 0.77 -4.74 1.22
N SER A 72 -0.54 -4.61 1.10
CA SER A 72 -1.43 -4.05 2.14
C SER A 72 -1.08 -2.60 2.55
N TYR A 73 -0.61 -1.79 1.60
CA TYR A 73 -0.35 -0.35 1.82
C TYR A 73 -1.65 0.48 1.82
N TRP A 74 -2.61 0.10 2.66
CA TRP A 74 -3.90 0.79 2.75
C TRP A 74 -3.78 2.19 3.32
N ASN A 75 -2.75 2.46 4.11
CA ASN A 75 -2.41 3.80 4.55
C ASN A 75 -2.11 4.74 3.36
N ILE A 76 -1.45 4.23 2.31
CA ILE A 76 -1.18 4.99 1.08
C ILE A 76 -2.47 5.16 0.27
N ALA A 77 -3.27 4.11 0.14
CA ALA A 77 -4.58 4.20 -0.53
C ALA A 77 -5.49 5.20 0.17
N ALA A 78 -5.59 5.14 1.51
CA ALA A 78 -6.38 6.08 2.31
C ALA A 78 -5.87 7.52 2.18
N PHE A 79 -4.55 7.71 2.16
CA PHE A 79 -3.95 9.03 1.93
C PHE A 79 -4.44 9.65 0.61
N TYR A 80 -4.40 8.90 -0.51
CA TYR A 80 -4.88 9.43 -1.79
C TYR A 80 -6.40 9.60 -1.83
N VAL A 81 -7.17 8.75 -1.15
CA VAL A 81 -8.62 8.96 -1.01
C VAL A 81 -8.91 10.30 -0.34
N VAL A 82 -8.19 10.63 0.73
CA VAL A 82 -8.38 11.88 1.49
C VAL A 82 -7.82 13.09 0.72
N VAL A 83 -6.58 13.01 0.22
CA VAL A 83 -5.92 14.15 -0.46
C VAL A 83 -6.60 14.53 -1.77
N LEU A 84 -7.16 13.54 -2.49
CA LEU A 84 -7.91 13.78 -3.73
C LEU A 84 -9.40 14.01 -3.49
N ASP A 85 -9.83 14.00 -2.24
CA ASP A 85 -11.24 14.12 -1.83
C ASP A 85 -12.17 13.22 -2.68
N LEU A 86 -11.81 11.93 -2.77
CA LEU A 86 -12.50 11.01 -3.65
C LEU A 86 -13.93 10.76 -3.18
N ALA A 87 -14.88 10.87 -4.11
CA ALA A 87 -16.25 10.47 -3.86
C ALA A 87 -16.33 8.99 -3.40
N PRO A 88 -17.31 8.59 -2.58
CA PRO A 88 -17.40 7.25 -2.01
C PRO A 88 -17.33 6.11 -3.04
N THR A 89 -17.91 6.31 -4.23
CA THR A 89 -17.84 5.33 -5.33
C THR A 89 -16.40 5.16 -5.84
N ALA A 90 -15.65 6.25 -6.00
CA ALA A 90 -14.26 6.18 -6.46
C ALA A 90 -13.36 5.54 -5.40
N ALA A 91 -13.55 5.93 -4.13
CA ALA A 91 -12.85 5.31 -3.01
C ALA A 91 -13.13 3.79 -2.94
N ALA A 92 -14.39 3.37 -3.09
CA ALA A 92 -14.76 1.96 -3.13
C ALA A 92 -14.06 1.21 -4.27
N ILE A 93 -14.01 1.78 -5.48
CA ILE A 93 -13.32 1.16 -6.63
C ILE A 93 -11.82 0.97 -6.31
N VAL A 94 -11.15 2.00 -5.78
CA VAL A 94 -9.73 1.91 -5.40
C VAL A 94 -9.50 0.78 -4.40
N LEU A 95 -10.31 0.72 -3.33
CA LEU A 95 -10.16 -0.30 -2.29
C LEU A 95 -10.43 -1.70 -2.83
N LEU A 96 -11.49 -1.89 -3.62
CA LEU A 96 -11.83 -3.19 -4.20
C LEU A 96 -10.77 -3.68 -5.18
N VAL A 97 -10.24 -2.79 -6.04
CA VAL A 97 -9.14 -3.12 -6.96
C VAL A 97 -7.90 -3.54 -6.16
N CYS A 98 -7.50 -2.78 -5.15
CA CYS A 98 -6.35 -3.14 -4.31
C CYS A 98 -6.59 -4.46 -3.55
N ALA A 99 -7.82 -4.72 -3.07
CA ALA A 99 -8.16 -5.97 -2.40
C ALA A 99 -8.04 -7.18 -3.33
N VAL A 100 -8.48 -7.06 -4.58
CA VAL A 100 -8.28 -8.11 -5.61
C VAL A 100 -6.79 -8.30 -5.90
N LEU A 101 -6.03 -7.22 -6.00
CA LEU A 101 -4.59 -7.26 -6.27
C LEU A 101 -3.77 -7.95 -5.17
N VAL A 102 -4.29 -8.10 -3.95
CA VAL A 102 -3.68 -8.93 -2.91
C VAL A 102 -3.51 -10.38 -3.37
N PHE A 103 -4.49 -10.90 -4.12
CA PHE A 103 -4.51 -12.30 -4.59
C PHE A 103 -3.82 -12.49 -5.95
N VAL A 104 -3.48 -11.42 -6.64
CA VAL A 104 -2.78 -11.48 -7.94
C VAL A 104 -1.28 -11.54 -7.70
N PRO A 105 -0.52 -12.53 -8.23
CA PRO A 105 0.90 -12.73 -7.94
C PRO A 105 1.81 -11.73 -8.68
N ILE A 106 1.53 -10.44 -8.55
CA ILE A 106 2.39 -9.35 -9.00
C ILE A 106 3.49 -9.15 -7.95
N GLY A 107 4.74 -9.08 -8.38
CA GLY A 107 5.87 -8.77 -7.51
C GLY A 107 6.01 -7.25 -7.32
N TYR A 108 5.62 -6.73 -6.18
CA TYR A 108 5.78 -5.32 -5.86
C TYR A 108 7.18 -5.02 -5.32
N VAL A 109 7.73 -3.89 -5.72
CA VAL A 109 9.06 -3.42 -5.27
C VAL A 109 9.09 -3.25 -3.75
N TYR A 110 10.18 -3.74 -3.14
CA TYR A 110 10.54 -3.40 -1.76
C TYR A 110 11.62 -2.32 -1.81
N PRO A 111 11.29 -1.03 -1.63
CA PRO A 111 12.20 0.08 -1.97
C PRO A 111 13.57 0.00 -1.29
N SER A 112 13.63 -0.50 -0.05
CA SER A 112 14.88 -0.61 0.71
C SER A 112 15.69 -1.89 0.42
N ARG A 113 15.10 -2.89 -0.24
CA ARG A 113 15.73 -4.21 -0.42
C ARG A 113 15.86 -4.67 -1.87
N THR A 114 14.98 -4.23 -2.76
CA THR A 114 15.08 -4.57 -4.18
C THR A 114 16.36 -4.00 -4.77
N VAL A 115 17.29 -4.86 -5.19
CA VAL A 115 18.65 -4.47 -5.62
C VAL A 115 18.64 -3.64 -6.91
N ARG A 116 17.70 -3.94 -7.83
CA ARG A 116 17.66 -3.27 -9.13
C ARG A 116 17.16 -1.83 -8.99
N LEU A 117 17.96 -0.88 -9.51
CA LEU A 117 17.70 0.57 -9.42
C LEU A 117 17.55 1.07 -7.96
N GLN A 118 18.14 0.39 -6.98
CA GLN A 118 17.97 0.70 -5.55
C GLN A 118 18.24 2.17 -5.24
N GLY A 119 19.37 2.72 -5.71
CA GLY A 119 19.72 4.12 -5.45
C GLY A 119 18.69 5.12 -6.00
N LEU A 120 18.22 4.89 -7.24
CA LEU A 120 17.16 5.71 -7.84
C LEU A 120 15.84 5.55 -7.08
N THR A 121 15.45 4.32 -6.78
CA THR A 121 14.21 4.03 -6.04
C THR A 121 14.24 4.69 -4.66
N LEU A 122 15.34 4.62 -3.93
CA LEU A 122 15.47 5.27 -2.61
C LEU A 122 15.39 6.80 -2.72
N ALA A 123 16.07 7.41 -3.71
CA ALA A 123 15.99 8.85 -3.93
C ALA A 123 14.56 9.30 -4.26
N LEU A 124 13.88 8.58 -5.16
CA LEU A 124 12.48 8.86 -5.52
C LEU A 124 11.52 8.62 -4.34
N THR A 125 11.75 7.56 -3.55
CA THR A 125 10.96 7.29 -2.33
C THR A 125 11.12 8.42 -1.31
N THR A 126 12.34 8.94 -1.12
CA THR A 126 12.59 10.07 -0.21
C THR A 126 11.88 11.33 -0.68
N LEU A 127 11.95 11.64 -1.99
CA LEU A 127 11.22 12.76 -2.58
C LEU A 127 9.70 12.60 -2.42
N TRP A 128 9.20 11.38 -2.63
CA TRP A 128 7.79 11.05 -2.42
C TRP A 128 7.36 11.22 -0.97
N LEU A 129 8.15 10.76 0.01
CA LEU A 129 7.88 10.96 1.43
C LEU A 129 7.84 12.44 1.81
N ALA A 130 8.75 13.25 1.23
CA ALA A 130 8.71 14.70 1.41
C ALA A 130 7.42 15.30 0.83
N SER A 131 7.04 14.91 -0.40
CA SER A 131 5.78 15.37 -1.01
C SER A 131 4.55 14.92 -0.21
N TYR A 132 4.56 13.70 0.32
CA TYR A 132 3.52 13.18 1.20
C TYR A 132 3.35 14.05 2.46
N ALA A 133 4.46 14.39 3.14
CA ALA A 133 4.41 15.25 4.31
C ALA A 133 3.87 16.66 4.00
N VAL A 134 4.29 17.25 2.87
CA VAL A 134 3.78 18.57 2.42
C VAL A 134 2.29 18.50 2.11
N LEU A 135 1.84 17.49 1.36
CA LEU A 135 0.43 17.33 1.00
C LEU A 135 -0.48 17.17 2.22
N LEU A 136 -0.03 16.48 3.29
CA LEU A 136 -0.78 16.38 4.53
C LEU A 136 -1.04 17.74 5.19
N THR A 137 -0.12 18.71 5.04
CA THR A 137 -0.31 20.05 5.57
C THR A 137 -1.21 20.94 4.70
N GLN A 138 -1.51 20.48 3.48
CA GLN A 138 -2.29 21.23 2.48
C GLN A 138 -3.74 20.73 2.33
N VAL A 139 -4.14 19.68 3.03
CA VAL A 139 -5.54 19.21 3.02
C VAL A 139 -6.45 20.31 3.60
N PRO A 140 -7.58 20.66 2.95
CA PRO A 140 -8.22 19.97 1.82
C PRO A 140 -7.79 20.41 0.42
N ASP A 141 -6.92 21.41 0.27
CA ASP A 141 -6.53 22.02 -1.02
C ASP A 141 -5.07 21.67 -1.38
N PRO A 142 -4.79 20.45 -1.90
CA PRO A 142 -3.43 20.02 -2.21
C PRO A 142 -2.83 20.81 -3.37
N GLY A 143 -1.60 21.31 -3.19
CA GLY A 143 -0.87 22.02 -4.24
C GLY A 143 -0.58 21.12 -5.44
N PRO A 144 -0.90 21.55 -6.69
CA PRO A 144 -0.83 20.68 -7.87
C PRO A 144 0.58 20.15 -8.17
N VAL A 145 1.61 20.90 -7.84
CA VAL A 145 3.01 20.48 -8.06
C VAL A 145 3.38 19.31 -7.16
N TRP A 146 3.08 19.41 -5.88
CA TRP A 146 3.38 18.33 -4.92
C TRP A 146 2.55 17.09 -5.19
N LEU A 147 1.29 17.28 -5.59
CA LEU A 147 0.41 16.19 -6.00
C LEU A 147 0.95 15.49 -7.26
N ALA A 148 1.40 16.22 -8.26
CA ALA A 148 1.98 15.66 -9.48
C ALA A 148 3.26 14.86 -9.17
N ILE A 149 4.15 15.37 -8.31
CA ILE A 149 5.36 14.66 -7.87
C ILE A 149 4.98 13.36 -7.17
N SER A 150 4.01 13.42 -6.26
CA SER A 150 3.55 12.27 -5.50
C SER A 150 2.95 11.18 -6.40
N LEU A 151 2.07 11.55 -7.32
CA LEU A 151 1.45 10.62 -8.27
C LEU A 151 2.47 10.06 -9.29
N ALA A 152 3.45 10.85 -9.72
CA ALA A 152 4.52 10.38 -10.60
C ALA A 152 5.33 9.24 -9.94
N TYR A 153 5.58 9.32 -8.63
CA TYR A 153 6.21 8.22 -7.90
C TYR A 153 5.33 6.97 -7.87
N VAL A 154 4.02 7.09 -7.65
CA VAL A 154 3.10 5.93 -7.68
C VAL A 154 3.14 5.25 -9.04
N VAL A 155 3.12 6.02 -10.13
CA VAL A 155 3.24 5.49 -11.50
C VAL A 155 4.58 4.76 -11.68
N TYR A 156 5.70 5.40 -11.28
CA TYR A 156 7.02 4.77 -11.30
C TYR A 156 7.04 3.44 -10.53
N TYR A 157 6.50 3.42 -9.32
CA TYR A 157 6.44 2.23 -8.46
C TYR A 157 5.67 1.08 -9.12
N VAL A 158 4.50 1.38 -9.68
CA VAL A 158 3.66 0.39 -10.37
C VAL A 158 4.36 -0.14 -11.63
N VAL A 159 4.88 0.76 -12.46
CA VAL A 159 5.57 0.38 -13.71
C VAL A 159 6.80 -0.48 -13.42
N LEU A 160 7.62 -0.09 -12.43
CA LEU A 160 8.79 -0.88 -12.05
C LEU A 160 8.38 -2.26 -11.50
N SER A 161 7.33 -2.33 -10.68
CA SER A 161 6.81 -3.58 -10.13
C SER A 161 6.34 -4.53 -11.25
N LEU A 162 5.56 -4.03 -12.20
CA LEU A 162 5.11 -4.81 -13.36
C LEU A 162 6.28 -5.26 -14.24
N TYR A 163 7.25 -4.39 -14.49
CA TYR A 163 8.45 -4.72 -15.25
C TYR A 163 9.25 -5.86 -14.58
N LEU A 164 9.47 -5.79 -13.27
CA LEU A 164 10.21 -6.83 -12.54
C LEU A 164 9.44 -8.14 -12.50
N THR A 165 8.11 -8.09 -12.34
CA THR A 165 7.23 -9.27 -12.43
C THR A 165 7.35 -9.95 -13.80
N ALA A 166 7.20 -9.19 -14.87
CA ALA A 166 7.30 -9.72 -16.24
C ALA A 166 8.68 -10.35 -16.51
N ARG A 167 9.74 -9.74 -16.00
CA ARG A 167 11.09 -10.27 -16.14
C ARG A 167 11.29 -11.58 -15.36
N ARG A 168 10.75 -11.65 -14.13
CA ARG A 168 10.78 -12.86 -13.29
C ARG A 168 10.08 -14.02 -14.00
N LEU A 169 8.87 -13.81 -14.52
CA LEU A 169 8.13 -14.83 -15.25
C LEU A 169 8.87 -15.37 -16.47
N ARG A 170 9.61 -14.50 -17.18
CA ARG A 170 10.45 -14.92 -18.32
C ARG A 170 11.70 -15.71 -17.92
N ALA A 171 12.17 -15.55 -16.69
CA ALA A 171 13.36 -16.27 -16.21
C ALA A 171 13.01 -17.66 -15.67
N THR A 172 11.72 -17.91 -15.37
CA THR A 172 11.20 -19.20 -14.86
C THR A 172 10.50 -20.03 -15.94
N ALA A 173 10.28 -19.49 -17.14
CA ALA A 173 9.75 -20.18 -18.32
C ALA A 173 10.88 -20.70 -19.20
#